data_f7d185b30671f7d76ffaaa1e228c1ce0
#
_entry.id   f7d185b30671f7d76ffaaa1e228c1ce0
#
_cell.length_a   1.000
_cell.length_b   1.000
_cell.length_c   1.000
_cell.angle_alpha   90.00
_cell.angle_beta   90.00
_cell.angle_gamma   90.00
#
_symmetry.space_group_name_H-M   'P 1'
#
loop_
_entity.id
_entity.type
_entity.pdbx_description
1 polymer ?
#
loop_
_entity_poly.entity_id
_entity_poly.type
_entity_poly.pdbx_seq_one_letter_code
_entity_poly.pdbx_strand_id
1 'polypeptide(L)'
;MVTLIEHSPVLIIAVPLLLAFLTPLIGMASKKARNAVVIVGLSFVAFLVFALARDVILNGIHTYTLGATSPSLTIPEGTMVPIRIILEVDGVSVFMGIVIAIVALVAVIYSLSSMKGETGQNRFYTLLLLMVAGAFGMVFTGDLFNLFVFLEITSISGAALVAFKTRFADSQEGGFKYIVVSAVASLMVLFAISLLYAQYNLLNIGALAAAMQYTMLDRIALVILIAAFAMKLGGVPMHMWLSDTYSVAPASITVLLITVSQASMYALMRICFILYGVTLDMAVVGWIIIAIGILSMFIGVTMAVRQTDITRLIAYNCVCEAGFMLVGLGVGLTVLGNPTALKTYGTMAISGSIFHMINHALFEGLLFLVAGAIFYRIGTRDLNQMGGLGHTMKFTAAFFLLGALASSGLPPFNGFASKILIYESVYQFNPVLTIIGILVSIITLAVFVKAFFSAFTGAVLPKYEDVKEVPKTMIAAMTIFAVIIIIFGLFPGLIVDWVVRPATNALVDQASYINAIMGAMP
;
A
#
# COMPACT_ATOMS: atom_id res chain seq x y z
N MET A 1 -19.04 -6.67 23.30
CA MET A 1 -18.40 -6.92 22.00
C MET A 1 -19.02 -6.06 20.90
N VAL A 2 -20.34 -5.91 20.85
CA VAL A 2 -21.04 -5.02 19.88
C VAL A 2 -20.50 -3.60 19.93
N THR A 3 -20.48 -2.97 21.11
CA THR A 3 -19.98 -1.58 21.30
C THR A 3 -18.51 -1.40 20.87
N LEU A 4 -17.66 -2.41 21.00
CA LEU A 4 -16.26 -2.33 20.59
C LEU A 4 -16.12 -2.34 19.06
N ILE A 5 -16.96 -3.09 18.35
CA ILE A 5 -16.99 -3.13 16.89
C ILE A 5 -17.54 -1.82 16.34
N GLU A 6 -18.58 -1.25 16.95
CA GLU A 6 -19.13 0.06 16.56
C GLU A 6 -18.08 1.18 16.59
N HIS A 7 -17.19 1.17 17.60
CA HIS A 7 -16.12 2.16 17.72
C HIS A 7 -14.81 1.75 17.04
N SER A 8 -14.75 0.56 16.43
CA SER A 8 -13.49 0.06 15.83
C SER A 8 -12.90 0.96 14.74
N PRO A 9 -13.65 1.62 13.84
CA PRO A 9 -13.05 2.48 12.83
C PRO A 9 -12.19 3.60 13.43
N VAL A 10 -12.70 4.26 14.48
CA VAL A 10 -11.95 5.33 15.15
C VAL A 10 -10.83 4.77 16.03
N LEU A 11 -11.04 3.64 16.71
CA LEU A 11 -10.03 3.03 17.58
C LEU A 11 -8.81 2.54 16.81
N ILE A 12 -9.00 2.01 15.61
CA ILE A 12 -7.89 1.56 14.73
C ILE A 12 -6.95 2.73 14.36
N ILE A 13 -7.47 3.94 14.27
CA ILE A 13 -6.68 5.16 14.03
C ILE A 13 -6.16 5.75 15.35
N ALA A 14 -7.02 5.85 16.35
CA ALA A 14 -6.71 6.53 17.61
C ALA A 14 -5.67 5.78 18.46
N VAL A 15 -5.71 4.43 18.47
CA VAL A 15 -4.75 3.64 19.26
C VAL A 15 -3.31 3.83 18.80
N PRO A 16 -2.94 3.68 17.51
CA PRO A 16 -1.58 3.98 17.07
C PRO A 16 -1.20 5.44 17.31
N LEU A 17 -2.13 6.39 17.15
CA LEU A 17 -1.88 7.81 17.41
C LEU A 17 -1.57 8.05 18.89
N LEU A 18 -2.38 7.51 19.81
CA LEU A 18 -2.13 7.57 21.24
C LEU A 18 -0.79 6.95 21.62
N LEU A 19 -0.50 5.77 21.08
CA LEU A 19 0.76 5.08 21.33
C LEU A 19 1.96 5.88 20.79
N ALA A 20 1.81 6.60 19.67
CA ALA A 20 2.86 7.47 19.16
C ALA A 20 3.26 8.55 20.17
N PHE A 21 2.31 9.15 20.86
CA PHE A 21 2.58 10.14 21.92
C PHE A 21 3.10 9.52 23.22
N LEU A 22 2.65 8.32 23.59
CA LEU A 22 3.09 7.65 24.81
C LEU A 22 4.47 6.98 24.67
N THR A 23 4.84 6.55 23.46
CA THR A 23 6.08 5.81 23.19
C THR A 23 7.35 6.52 23.68
N PRO A 24 7.56 7.84 23.49
CA PRO A 24 8.72 8.55 24.03
C PRO A 24 8.79 8.47 25.56
N LEU A 25 7.66 8.68 26.25
CA LEU A 25 7.56 8.69 27.70
C LEU A 25 7.91 7.30 28.28
N ILE A 26 7.27 6.26 27.75
CA ILE A 26 7.53 4.88 28.15
C ILE A 26 8.99 4.48 27.83
N GLY A 27 9.50 4.91 26.67
CA GLY A 27 10.86 4.61 26.24
C GLY A 27 11.96 5.29 27.06
N MET A 28 11.65 6.41 27.72
CA MET A 28 12.55 7.05 28.70
C MET A 28 12.68 6.18 29.95
N ALA A 29 11.60 5.55 30.39
CA ALA A 29 11.59 4.67 31.55
C ALA A 29 12.19 3.29 31.23
N SER A 30 11.79 2.66 30.10
CA SER A 30 12.26 1.33 29.72
C SER A 30 12.13 1.06 28.23
N LYS A 31 13.25 0.72 27.57
CA LYS A 31 13.26 0.28 26.15
C LYS A 31 12.47 -1.01 25.94
N LYS A 32 12.48 -1.93 26.92
CA LYS A 32 11.72 -3.20 26.83
C LYS A 32 10.21 -2.94 26.93
N ALA A 33 9.80 -2.08 27.86
CA ALA A 33 8.39 -1.70 28.01
C ALA A 33 7.87 -1.01 26.75
N ARG A 34 8.61 -0.06 26.19
CA ARG A 34 8.29 0.57 24.90
C ARG A 34 8.03 -0.46 23.81
N ASN A 35 8.96 -1.37 23.59
CA ASN A 35 8.85 -2.38 22.55
C ASN A 35 7.63 -3.28 22.77
N ALA A 36 7.36 -3.69 24.02
CA ALA A 36 6.19 -4.48 24.37
C ALA A 36 4.88 -3.73 24.11
N VAL A 37 4.79 -2.46 24.52
CA VAL A 37 3.60 -1.64 24.32
C VAL A 37 3.30 -1.42 22.84
N VAL A 38 4.32 -1.18 22.01
CA VAL A 38 4.14 -1.02 20.55
C VAL A 38 3.63 -2.31 19.92
N ILE A 39 4.20 -3.48 20.27
CA ILE A 39 3.75 -4.77 19.72
C ILE A 39 2.33 -5.08 20.19
N VAL A 40 2.04 -4.97 21.47
CA VAL A 40 0.71 -5.27 22.02
C VAL A 40 -0.34 -4.34 21.44
N GLY A 41 -0.02 -3.05 21.33
CA GLY A 41 -0.94 -2.07 20.75
C GLY A 41 -1.24 -2.34 19.27
N LEU A 42 -0.23 -2.63 18.44
CA LEU A 42 -0.47 -2.98 17.04
C LEU A 42 -1.15 -4.34 16.89
N SER A 43 -0.90 -5.31 17.78
CA SER A 43 -1.63 -6.58 17.80
C SER A 43 -3.11 -6.37 18.13
N PHE A 44 -3.41 -5.46 19.07
CA PHE A 44 -4.77 -5.08 19.37
C PHE A 44 -5.45 -4.37 18.19
N VAL A 45 -4.75 -3.47 17.50
CA VAL A 45 -5.24 -2.84 16.27
C VAL A 45 -5.52 -3.88 15.19
N ALA A 46 -4.62 -4.84 14.98
CA ALA A 46 -4.85 -5.93 14.04
C ALA A 46 -6.09 -6.76 14.40
N PHE A 47 -6.28 -7.06 15.67
CA PHE A 47 -7.50 -7.72 16.13
C PHE A 47 -8.77 -6.93 15.80
N LEU A 48 -8.76 -5.60 16.03
CA LEU A 48 -9.89 -4.72 15.69
C LEU A 48 -10.16 -4.71 14.17
N VAL A 49 -9.10 -4.67 13.34
CA VAL A 49 -9.23 -4.70 11.88
C VAL A 49 -9.88 -6.01 11.41
N PHE A 50 -9.47 -7.17 11.94
CA PHE A 50 -10.09 -8.45 11.58
C PHE A 50 -11.54 -8.56 12.08
N ALA A 51 -11.84 -8.02 13.27
CA ALA A 51 -13.20 -7.97 13.80
C ALA A 51 -14.11 -7.08 12.94
N LEU A 52 -13.62 -5.90 12.55
CA LEU A 52 -14.32 -4.97 11.66
C LEU A 52 -14.50 -5.58 10.25
N ALA A 53 -13.47 -6.25 9.72
CA ALA A 53 -13.56 -6.91 8.42
C ALA A 53 -14.66 -7.98 8.40
N ARG A 54 -14.75 -8.78 9.47
CA ARG A 54 -15.85 -9.74 9.62
C ARG A 54 -17.22 -9.06 9.66
N ASP A 55 -17.35 -7.96 10.39
CA ASP A 55 -18.60 -7.20 10.48
C ASP A 55 -19.01 -6.65 9.12
N VAL A 56 -18.11 -5.99 8.41
CA VAL A 56 -18.35 -5.41 7.09
C VAL A 56 -18.72 -6.48 6.04
N ILE A 57 -18.08 -7.65 6.07
CA ILE A 57 -18.41 -8.75 5.15
C ILE A 57 -19.80 -9.31 5.42
N LEU A 58 -20.25 -9.36 6.66
CA LEU A 58 -21.54 -9.95 7.05
C LEU A 58 -22.70 -8.95 7.01
N ASN A 59 -22.46 -7.69 7.40
CA ASN A 59 -23.49 -6.68 7.64
C ASN A 59 -23.45 -5.52 6.63
N GLY A 60 -22.42 -5.44 5.78
CA GLY A 60 -22.26 -4.36 4.81
C GLY A 60 -21.43 -3.19 5.33
N ILE A 61 -21.60 -2.03 4.72
CA ILE A 61 -20.79 -0.83 4.99
C ILE A 61 -20.99 -0.36 6.43
N HIS A 62 -19.85 -0.15 7.13
CA HIS A 62 -19.85 0.35 8.50
C HIS A 62 -19.53 1.85 8.50
N THR A 63 -20.48 2.65 8.98
CA THR A 63 -20.32 4.12 9.10
C THR A 63 -20.09 4.51 10.54
N TYR A 64 -19.16 5.44 10.78
CA TYR A 64 -18.90 6.00 12.11
C TYR A 64 -18.76 7.52 12.03
N THR A 65 -19.65 8.24 12.68
CA THR A 65 -19.64 9.72 12.69
C THR A 65 -18.94 10.23 13.94
N LEU A 66 -17.90 11.05 13.77
CA LEU A 66 -17.21 11.67 14.89
C LEU A 66 -18.10 12.72 15.54
N GLY A 67 -18.38 12.52 16.84
CA GLY A 67 -19.18 13.45 17.63
C GLY A 67 -20.70 13.38 17.44
N ALA A 68 -21.23 12.32 16.81
CA ALA A 68 -22.67 12.07 16.67
C ALA A 68 -23.00 10.58 16.72
N THR A 69 -24.25 10.24 17.01
CA THR A 69 -24.75 8.86 17.11
C THR A 69 -25.30 8.31 15.80
N SER A 70 -25.50 9.16 14.78
CA SER A 70 -26.01 8.77 13.48
C SER A 70 -25.23 9.48 12.35
N PRO A 71 -25.11 8.90 11.16
CA PRO A 71 -24.44 9.49 10.02
C PRO A 71 -25.30 10.59 9.37
N SER A 72 -25.84 11.52 10.16
CA SER A 72 -26.64 12.62 9.63
C SER A 72 -25.74 13.79 9.24
N LEU A 73 -25.82 14.22 8.01
CA LEU A 73 -25.23 15.47 7.50
C LEU A 73 -26.15 16.68 7.81
N THR A 74 -27.27 16.47 8.51
CA THR A 74 -28.20 17.55 8.89
C THR A 74 -27.54 18.53 9.85
N ILE A 75 -27.75 19.81 9.57
CA ILE A 75 -27.30 20.94 10.39
C ILE A 75 -28.17 20.99 11.65
N PRO A 76 -27.62 20.90 12.87
CA PRO A 76 -28.38 21.29 14.07
C PRO A 76 -28.80 22.76 13.92
N GLU A 77 -30.06 23.07 14.24
CA GLU A 77 -30.52 24.46 14.24
C GLU A 77 -29.56 25.35 15.03
N GLY A 78 -29.11 26.43 14.39
CA GLY A 78 -28.20 27.41 14.98
C GLY A 78 -26.69 27.23 14.70
N THR A 79 -26.27 26.22 13.96
CA THR A 79 -24.85 26.08 13.49
C THR A 79 -24.69 26.40 12.01
N MET A 80 -23.75 27.27 11.68
CA MET A 80 -23.61 27.75 10.29
C MET A 80 -22.96 26.76 9.31
N VAL A 81 -22.22 25.74 9.78
CA VAL A 81 -21.61 24.69 8.91
C VAL A 81 -21.44 23.39 9.70
N PRO A 82 -22.08 22.29 9.34
CA PRO A 82 -21.75 21.00 9.93
C PRO A 82 -20.61 20.36 9.17
N ILE A 83 -19.39 20.59 9.58
CA ILE A 83 -18.27 19.75 9.15
C ILE A 83 -18.26 18.54 10.09
N ARG A 84 -18.86 17.43 9.66
CA ARG A 84 -18.78 16.16 10.37
C ARG A 84 -17.87 15.22 9.60
N ILE A 85 -16.85 14.72 10.27
CA ILE A 85 -15.99 13.68 9.71
C ILE A 85 -16.71 12.35 9.90
N ILE A 86 -17.00 11.68 8.79
CA ILE A 86 -17.59 10.34 8.78
C ILE A 86 -16.51 9.37 8.30
N LEU A 87 -16.25 8.34 9.11
CA LEU A 87 -15.47 7.19 8.66
C LEU A 87 -16.44 6.21 8.00
N GLU A 88 -16.11 5.78 6.79
CA GLU A 88 -16.95 4.95 5.96
C GLU A 88 -16.15 3.75 5.47
N VAL A 89 -16.41 2.60 6.10
CA VAL A 89 -15.60 1.40 5.96
C VAL A 89 -16.40 0.33 5.24
N ASP A 90 -15.99 0.05 4.03
CA ASP A 90 -16.56 -0.99 3.18
C ASP A 90 -15.56 -2.13 2.90
N GLY A 91 -15.89 -3.02 1.98
CA GLY A 91 -15.06 -4.17 1.63
C GLY A 91 -13.64 -3.82 1.19
N VAL A 92 -13.45 -2.73 0.41
CA VAL A 92 -12.12 -2.34 -0.05
C VAL A 92 -11.32 -1.61 1.05
N SER A 93 -12.02 -0.91 1.96
CA SER A 93 -11.41 -0.29 3.14
C SER A 93 -10.84 -1.35 4.09
N VAL A 94 -11.62 -2.38 4.45
CA VAL A 94 -11.14 -3.45 5.33
C VAL A 94 -10.06 -4.30 4.66
N PHE A 95 -10.14 -4.52 3.34
CA PHE A 95 -9.07 -5.16 2.59
C PHE A 95 -7.73 -4.43 2.82
N MET A 96 -7.69 -3.14 2.58
CA MET A 96 -6.48 -2.32 2.82
C MET A 96 -6.10 -2.27 4.29
N GLY A 97 -7.08 -2.21 5.20
CA GLY A 97 -6.85 -2.29 6.64
C GLY A 97 -6.09 -3.56 7.04
N ILE A 98 -6.46 -4.72 6.48
CA ILE A 98 -5.76 -6.01 6.70
C ILE A 98 -4.31 -5.92 6.21
N VAL A 99 -4.07 -5.38 5.01
CA VAL A 99 -2.71 -5.19 4.47
C VAL A 99 -1.86 -4.34 5.42
N ILE A 100 -2.38 -3.18 5.84
CA ILE A 100 -1.68 -2.26 6.77
C ILE A 100 -1.37 -2.96 8.10
N ALA A 101 -2.33 -3.69 8.68
CA ALA A 101 -2.17 -4.36 9.96
C ALA A 101 -1.07 -5.43 9.93
N ILE A 102 -1.06 -6.29 8.91
CA ILE A 102 -0.06 -7.35 8.74
C ILE A 102 1.33 -6.72 8.56
N VAL A 103 1.45 -5.76 7.66
CA VAL A 103 2.72 -5.12 7.33
C VAL A 103 3.28 -4.34 8.51
N ALA A 104 2.45 -3.60 9.25
CA ALA A 104 2.87 -2.83 10.43
C ALA A 104 3.43 -3.75 11.54
N LEU A 105 2.77 -4.87 11.82
CA LEU A 105 3.26 -5.86 12.80
C LEU A 105 4.60 -6.45 12.38
N VAL A 106 4.75 -6.87 11.12
CA VAL A 106 5.99 -7.44 10.60
C VAL A 106 7.13 -6.41 10.64
N ALA A 107 6.85 -5.16 10.23
CA ALA A 107 7.82 -4.06 10.28
C ALA A 107 8.33 -3.79 11.70
N VAL A 108 7.45 -3.80 12.69
CA VAL A 108 7.84 -3.62 14.10
C VAL A 108 8.65 -4.81 14.60
N ILE A 109 8.24 -6.05 14.37
CA ILE A 109 8.97 -7.26 14.79
C ILE A 109 10.39 -7.25 14.20
N TYR A 110 10.53 -6.92 12.91
CA TYR A 110 11.82 -6.80 12.25
C TYR A 110 12.68 -5.69 12.86
N SER A 111 12.08 -4.53 13.16
CA SER A 111 12.77 -3.35 13.67
C SER A 111 13.38 -3.56 15.06
N LEU A 112 12.85 -4.48 15.87
CA LEU A 112 13.38 -4.78 17.21
C LEU A 112 14.87 -5.12 17.22
N SER A 113 15.34 -5.82 16.18
CA SER A 113 16.77 -6.16 16.04
C SER A 113 17.48 -5.25 15.05
N SER A 114 16.86 -4.89 13.93
CA SER A 114 17.51 -4.07 12.90
C SER A 114 17.80 -2.64 13.35
N MET A 115 17.04 -2.12 14.33
CA MET A 115 17.25 -0.80 14.92
C MET A 115 17.96 -0.85 16.28
N LYS A 116 18.38 -2.05 16.73
CA LYS A 116 19.09 -2.21 18.00
C LYS A 116 20.46 -1.51 17.92
N GLY A 117 20.70 -0.59 18.87
CA GLY A 117 21.95 0.19 18.91
C GLY A 117 21.87 1.54 18.15
N GLU A 118 20.85 1.77 17.32
CA GLU A 118 20.66 3.09 16.71
C GLU A 118 20.18 4.12 17.74
N THR A 119 20.61 5.36 17.55
CA THR A 119 20.17 6.48 18.39
C THR A 119 18.76 6.93 18.00
N GLY A 120 18.00 7.50 18.95
CA GLY A 120 16.68 8.05 18.66
C GLY A 120 15.56 7.02 18.47
N GLN A 121 15.72 5.77 18.96
CA GLN A 121 14.70 4.72 18.80
C GLN A 121 13.28 5.13 19.25
N ASN A 122 13.15 5.99 20.28
CA ASN A 122 11.84 6.48 20.72
C ASN A 122 11.15 7.28 19.60
N ARG A 123 11.91 8.19 18.96
CA ARG A 123 11.42 8.98 17.80
C ARG A 123 11.09 8.09 16.62
N PHE A 124 11.89 7.03 16.38
CA PHE A 124 11.62 6.06 15.32
C PHE A 124 10.25 5.39 15.50
N TYR A 125 9.93 4.86 16.68
CA TYR A 125 8.64 4.21 16.92
C TYR A 125 7.48 5.21 16.94
N THR A 126 7.69 6.44 17.42
CA THR A 126 6.68 7.50 17.32
C THR A 126 6.30 7.77 15.86
N LEU A 127 7.30 8.01 15.02
CA LEU A 127 7.06 8.29 13.59
C LEU A 127 6.46 7.09 12.86
N LEU A 128 6.90 5.86 13.19
CA LEU A 128 6.34 4.64 12.64
C LEU A 128 4.85 4.51 12.97
N LEU A 129 4.47 4.75 14.23
CA LEU A 129 3.07 4.69 14.67
C LEU A 129 2.21 5.80 14.05
N LEU A 130 2.77 7.01 13.87
CA LEU A 130 2.10 8.10 13.13
C LEU A 130 1.85 7.71 11.67
N MET A 131 2.85 7.11 11.01
CA MET A 131 2.72 6.63 9.64
C MET A 131 1.64 5.55 9.51
N VAL A 132 1.57 4.61 10.46
CA VAL A 132 0.53 3.57 10.52
C VAL A 132 -0.86 4.19 10.77
N ALA A 133 -0.98 5.12 11.72
CA ALA A 133 -2.23 5.84 11.98
C ALA A 133 -2.73 6.60 10.75
N GLY A 134 -1.82 7.29 10.06
CA GLY A 134 -2.13 7.98 8.81
C GLY A 134 -2.59 7.03 7.71
N ALA A 135 -1.93 5.87 7.54
CA ALA A 135 -2.31 4.88 6.55
C ALA A 135 -3.73 4.31 6.83
N PHE A 136 -4.06 3.99 8.08
CA PHE A 136 -5.44 3.57 8.44
C PHE A 136 -6.45 4.69 8.21
N GLY A 137 -6.09 5.94 8.56
CA GLY A 137 -6.95 7.09 8.33
C GLY A 137 -7.28 7.30 6.86
N MET A 138 -6.31 7.15 5.95
CA MET A 138 -6.52 7.25 4.50
C MET A 138 -7.55 6.23 3.98
N VAL A 139 -7.54 5.01 4.52
CA VAL A 139 -8.38 3.92 3.98
C VAL A 139 -9.75 3.80 4.65
N PHE A 140 -9.95 4.45 5.81
CA PHE A 140 -11.21 4.39 6.54
C PHE A 140 -12.02 5.68 6.46
N THR A 141 -11.43 6.77 5.96
CA THR A 141 -12.17 8.02 5.84
C THR A 141 -13.15 8.02 4.68
N GLY A 142 -14.36 8.56 4.91
CA GLY A 142 -15.34 8.90 3.88
C GLY A 142 -15.29 10.38 3.48
N ASP A 143 -14.25 11.14 3.89
CA ASP A 143 -14.13 12.58 3.68
C ASP A 143 -12.83 12.93 2.95
N LEU A 144 -12.92 13.73 1.87
CA LEU A 144 -11.77 14.08 1.03
C LEU A 144 -10.72 14.94 1.76
N PHE A 145 -11.17 15.89 2.60
CA PHE A 145 -10.23 16.73 3.32
C PHE A 145 -9.51 15.94 4.41
N ASN A 146 -10.24 15.07 5.09
CA ASN A 146 -9.65 14.18 6.08
C ASN A 146 -8.66 13.18 5.42
N LEU A 147 -8.95 12.70 4.20
CA LEU A 147 -8.03 11.90 3.39
C LEU A 147 -6.73 12.68 3.12
N PHE A 148 -6.82 13.96 2.75
CA PHE A 148 -5.66 14.84 2.58
C PHE A 148 -4.84 14.96 3.89
N VAL A 149 -5.50 15.16 5.03
CA VAL A 149 -4.80 15.28 6.34
C VAL A 149 -4.04 13.99 6.67
N PHE A 150 -4.63 12.82 6.49
CA PHE A 150 -3.95 11.54 6.72
C PHE A 150 -2.83 11.27 5.70
N LEU A 151 -2.99 11.72 4.46
CA LEU A 151 -1.95 11.69 3.44
C LEU A 151 -0.72 12.52 3.87
N GLU A 152 -0.92 13.71 4.46
CA GLU A 152 0.15 14.55 5.02
C GLU A 152 0.84 13.89 6.21
N ILE A 153 0.08 13.29 7.14
CA ILE A 153 0.65 12.58 8.29
C ILE A 153 1.58 11.44 7.81
N THR A 154 1.15 10.65 6.81
CA THR A 154 2.01 9.59 6.25
C THR A 154 3.23 10.15 5.53
N SER A 155 3.09 11.27 4.83
CA SER A 155 4.17 11.90 4.05
C SER A 155 5.27 12.44 4.95
N ILE A 156 4.91 13.22 5.97
CA ILE A 156 5.86 13.85 6.89
C ILE A 156 6.56 12.79 7.74
N SER A 157 5.80 11.85 8.31
CA SER A 157 6.37 10.77 9.11
C SER A 157 7.25 9.84 8.28
N GLY A 158 6.85 9.52 7.04
CA GLY A 158 7.62 8.73 6.10
C GLY A 158 8.95 9.39 5.72
N ALA A 159 8.93 10.67 5.37
CA ALA A 159 10.15 11.43 5.04
C ALA A 159 11.17 11.43 6.20
N ALA A 160 10.69 11.68 7.41
CA ALA A 160 11.53 11.67 8.61
C ALA A 160 12.09 10.26 8.89
N LEU A 161 11.34 9.20 8.60
CA LEU A 161 11.79 7.81 8.74
C LEU A 161 12.78 7.39 7.65
N VAL A 162 12.63 7.85 6.42
CA VAL A 162 13.61 7.64 5.34
C VAL A 162 14.95 8.27 5.69
N ALA A 163 14.91 9.52 6.15
CA ALA A 163 16.10 10.27 6.58
C ALA A 163 16.60 9.87 7.98
N PHE A 164 16.05 8.83 8.61
CA PHE A 164 16.31 8.51 10.02
C PHE A 164 17.78 8.24 10.31
N LYS A 165 18.49 7.56 9.41
CA LYS A 165 19.92 7.27 9.53
C LYS A 165 20.75 8.45 9.01
N THR A 166 20.74 9.57 9.73
CA THR A 166 21.38 10.83 9.35
C THR A 166 22.88 10.75 9.10
N ARG A 167 23.57 9.68 9.53
CA ARG A 167 24.98 9.43 9.23
C ARG A 167 25.26 9.11 7.75
N PHE A 168 24.22 8.72 6.99
CA PHE A 168 24.33 8.43 5.56
C PHE A 168 23.71 9.59 4.76
N ALA A 169 24.53 10.21 3.91
CA ALA A 169 24.08 11.31 3.04
C ALA A 169 22.93 10.89 2.11
N ASP A 170 22.99 9.65 1.58
CA ASP A 170 21.97 9.08 0.71
C ASP A 170 20.60 9.01 1.41
N SER A 171 20.56 8.72 2.73
CA SER A 171 19.30 8.69 3.49
C SER A 171 18.68 10.07 3.62
N GLN A 172 19.50 11.12 3.79
CA GLN A 172 19.04 12.50 3.84
C GLN A 172 18.50 12.94 2.49
N GLU A 173 19.23 12.64 1.40
CA GLU A 173 18.82 12.93 0.03
C GLU A 173 17.51 12.21 -0.32
N GLY A 174 17.40 10.92 -0.02
CA GLY A 174 16.18 10.13 -0.26
C GLY A 174 14.97 10.67 0.51
N GLY A 175 15.16 11.07 1.79
CA GLY A 175 14.11 11.70 2.59
C GLY A 175 13.69 13.07 2.04
N PHE A 176 14.65 13.87 1.57
CA PHE A 176 14.37 15.17 0.95
C PHE A 176 13.60 14.99 -0.37
N LYS A 177 14.02 14.08 -1.26
CA LYS A 177 13.30 13.76 -2.50
C LYS A 177 11.87 13.31 -2.20
N TYR A 178 11.70 12.44 -1.20
CA TYR A 178 10.38 11.94 -0.81
C TYR A 178 9.46 13.06 -0.34
N ILE A 179 9.93 13.97 0.57
CA ILE A 179 9.07 15.04 1.09
C ILE A 179 8.70 16.04 0.01
N VAL A 180 9.63 16.40 -0.89
CA VAL A 180 9.35 17.35 -1.98
C VAL A 180 8.28 16.81 -2.92
N VAL A 181 8.44 15.58 -3.40
CA VAL A 181 7.44 14.95 -4.30
C VAL A 181 6.11 14.75 -3.58
N SER A 182 6.15 14.32 -2.32
CA SER A 182 4.94 14.15 -1.51
C SER A 182 4.21 15.46 -1.29
N ALA A 183 4.91 16.56 -0.99
CA ALA A 183 4.30 17.89 -0.81
C ALA A 183 3.63 18.38 -2.09
N VAL A 184 4.29 18.22 -3.26
CA VAL A 184 3.68 18.58 -4.54
C VAL A 184 2.39 17.79 -4.78
N ALA A 185 2.43 16.47 -4.60
CA ALA A 185 1.26 15.62 -4.76
C ALA A 185 0.12 15.98 -3.79
N SER A 186 0.43 16.21 -2.53
CA SER A 186 -0.56 16.61 -1.52
C SER A 186 -1.19 17.97 -1.83
N LEU A 187 -0.40 18.96 -2.26
CA LEU A 187 -0.92 20.26 -2.68
C LEU A 187 -1.82 20.14 -3.91
N MET A 188 -1.51 19.23 -4.85
CA MET A 188 -2.40 18.93 -5.97
C MET A 188 -3.72 18.32 -5.49
N VAL A 189 -3.68 17.39 -4.53
CA VAL A 189 -4.90 16.83 -3.92
C VAL A 189 -5.71 17.94 -3.25
N LEU A 190 -5.09 18.79 -2.42
CA LEU A 190 -5.76 19.89 -1.74
C LEU A 190 -6.39 20.88 -2.74
N PHE A 191 -5.68 21.20 -3.81
CA PHE A 191 -6.18 22.10 -4.85
C PHE A 191 -7.41 21.51 -5.55
N ALA A 192 -7.37 20.22 -5.92
CA ALA A 192 -8.53 19.55 -6.50
C ALA A 192 -9.74 19.51 -5.53
N ILE A 193 -9.49 19.23 -4.25
CA ILE A 193 -10.53 19.29 -3.20
C ILE A 193 -11.13 20.69 -3.11
N SER A 194 -10.30 21.73 -3.18
CA SER A 194 -10.78 23.13 -3.10
C SER A 194 -11.70 23.48 -4.28
N LEU A 195 -11.40 22.99 -5.49
CA LEU A 195 -12.28 23.18 -6.66
C LEU A 195 -13.64 22.51 -6.45
N LEU A 196 -13.66 21.27 -5.97
CA LEU A 196 -14.90 20.54 -5.69
C LEU A 196 -15.68 21.17 -4.54
N TYR A 197 -15.00 21.58 -3.47
CA TYR A 197 -15.62 22.23 -2.33
C TYR A 197 -16.24 23.59 -2.69
N ALA A 198 -15.56 24.38 -3.50
CA ALA A 198 -16.06 25.68 -3.97
C ALA A 198 -17.35 25.54 -4.80
N GLN A 199 -17.53 24.40 -5.49
CA GLN A 199 -18.69 24.15 -6.34
C GLN A 199 -19.85 23.52 -5.57
N TYR A 200 -19.58 22.58 -4.66
CA TYR A 200 -20.61 21.76 -4.01
C TYR A 200 -20.79 22.03 -2.52
N ASN A 201 -19.82 22.69 -1.87
CA ASN A 201 -19.78 22.88 -0.39
C ASN A 201 -19.88 21.55 0.38
N LEU A 202 -19.35 20.47 -0.19
CA LEU A 202 -19.36 19.11 0.36
C LEU A 202 -17.95 18.54 0.37
N LEU A 203 -17.59 17.78 1.42
CA LEU A 203 -16.31 17.11 1.57
C LEU A 203 -16.47 15.58 1.71
N ASN A 204 -17.64 15.09 2.12
CA ASN A 204 -17.91 13.66 2.18
C ASN A 204 -18.01 13.09 0.77
N ILE A 205 -17.31 11.96 0.52
CA ILE A 205 -17.19 11.34 -0.80
C ILE A 205 -18.54 10.89 -1.34
N GLY A 206 -19.37 10.22 -0.52
CA GLY A 206 -20.69 9.73 -0.93
C GLY A 206 -21.65 10.86 -1.24
N ALA A 207 -21.73 11.89 -0.37
CA ALA A 207 -22.57 13.05 -0.59
C ALA A 207 -22.12 13.87 -1.80
N LEU A 208 -20.81 14.04 -2.00
CA LEU A 208 -20.26 14.74 -3.16
C LEU A 208 -20.54 13.97 -4.45
N ALA A 209 -20.40 12.63 -4.44
CA ALA A 209 -20.72 11.78 -5.59
C ALA A 209 -22.21 11.91 -6.00
N ALA A 210 -23.11 11.99 -5.01
CA ALA A 210 -24.54 12.19 -5.27
C ALA A 210 -24.87 13.58 -5.85
N ALA A 211 -24.11 14.62 -5.48
CA ALA A 211 -24.32 16.00 -5.90
C ALA A 211 -23.62 16.37 -7.22
N MET A 212 -22.70 15.54 -7.71
CA MET A 212 -21.79 15.86 -8.80
C MET A 212 -22.53 16.07 -10.13
N GLN A 213 -22.21 17.19 -10.81
CA GLN A 213 -22.84 17.58 -12.08
C GLN A 213 -21.93 17.37 -13.31
N TYR A 214 -20.70 16.91 -13.09
CA TYR A 214 -19.68 16.62 -14.11
C TYR A 214 -19.30 17.82 -14.98
N THR A 215 -19.18 18.98 -14.36
CA THR A 215 -18.77 20.24 -14.97
C THR A 215 -17.32 20.19 -15.44
N MET A 216 -16.85 21.24 -16.09
CA MET A 216 -15.43 21.37 -16.47
C MET A 216 -14.51 21.38 -15.26
N LEU A 217 -14.94 21.98 -14.14
CA LEU A 217 -14.15 22.00 -12.90
C LEU A 217 -14.01 20.59 -12.29
N ASP A 218 -15.07 19.77 -12.36
CA ASP A 218 -15.00 18.37 -11.90
C ASP A 218 -13.99 17.56 -12.70
N ARG A 219 -13.96 17.75 -14.02
CA ARG A 219 -12.99 17.08 -14.91
C ARG A 219 -11.56 17.52 -14.63
N ILE A 220 -11.33 18.82 -14.40
CA ILE A 220 -10.02 19.35 -14.01
C ILE A 220 -9.60 18.75 -12.67
N ALA A 221 -10.49 18.71 -11.67
CA ALA A 221 -10.22 18.11 -10.37
C ALA A 221 -9.87 16.62 -10.51
N LEU A 222 -10.59 15.84 -11.33
CA LEU A 222 -10.29 14.43 -11.60
C LEU A 222 -8.88 14.24 -12.16
N VAL A 223 -8.50 15.01 -13.19
CA VAL A 223 -7.17 14.91 -13.82
C VAL A 223 -6.07 15.21 -12.80
N ILE A 224 -6.25 16.24 -11.97
CA ILE A 224 -5.30 16.61 -10.93
C ILE A 224 -5.19 15.50 -9.87
N LEU A 225 -6.31 14.91 -9.42
CA LEU A 225 -6.33 13.82 -8.44
C LEU A 225 -5.65 12.56 -8.99
N ILE A 226 -5.93 12.18 -10.25
CA ILE A 226 -5.27 11.05 -10.90
C ILE A 226 -3.75 11.28 -10.96
N ALA A 227 -3.30 12.46 -11.40
CA ALA A 227 -1.89 12.79 -11.48
C ALA A 227 -1.22 12.76 -10.10
N ALA A 228 -1.87 13.31 -9.07
CA ALA A 228 -1.36 13.33 -7.70
C ALA A 228 -1.21 11.92 -7.11
N PHE A 229 -2.22 11.07 -7.23
CA PHE A 229 -2.16 9.70 -6.71
C PHE A 229 -1.26 8.79 -7.54
N ALA A 230 -1.17 8.96 -8.86
CA ALA A 230 -0.18 8.28 -9.70
C ALA A 230 1.26 8.66 -9.30
N MET A 231 1.51 9.94 -8.96
CA MET A 231 2.80 10.41 -8.42
C MET A 231 3.12 9.75 -7.08
N LYS A 232 2.16 9.66 -6.16
CA LYS A 232 2.33 9.02 -4.83
C LYS A 232 2.53 7.51 -4.93
N LEU A 233 1.91 6.86 -5.91
CA LEU A 233 2.08 5.44 -6.19
C LEU A 233 3.47 5.13 -6.80
N GLY A 234 4.14 6.13 -7.36
CA GLY A 234 5.38 5.95 -8.11
C GLY A 234 5.13 5.51 -9.55
N GLY A 235 3.97 5.88 -10.12
CA GLY A 235 3.67 5.63 -11.53
C GLY A 235 4.53 6.47 -12.48
N VAL A 236 4.87 5.89 -13.63
CA VAL A 236 5.62 6.60 -14.68
C VAL A 236 4.72 7.68 -15.31
N PRO A 237 5.22 8.91 -15.53
CA PRO A 237 6.64 9.33 -15.53
C PRO A 237 7.19 9.77 -14.16
N MET A 238 6.40 9.88 -13.12
CA MET A 238 6.77 10.51 -11.84
C MET A 238 7.33 9.50 -10.81
N HIS A 239 8.01 8.46 -11.26
CA HIS A 239 8.47 7.31 -10.45
C HIS A 239 9.86 7.47 -9.81
N MET A 240 10.67 8.44 -10.26
CA MET A 240 12.12 8.52 -9.96
C MET A 240 12.43 8.59 -8.46
N TRP A 241 11.58 9.26 -7.68
CA TRP A 241 11.73 9.39 -6.24
C TRP A 241 11.67 8.04 -5.51
N LEU A 242 10.89 7.07 -6.02
CA LEU A 242 10.62 5.81 -5.34
C LEU A 242 11.90 4.98 -5.20
N SER A 243 12.69 4.82 -6.26
CA SER A 243 13.94 4.06 -6.22
C SER A 243 14.96 4.69 -5.28
N ASP A 244 15.08 6.02 -5.26
CA ASP A 244 16.01 6.74 -4.39
C ASP A 244 15.58 6.68 -2.91
N THR A 245 14.28 6.69 -2.65
CA THR A 245 13.72 6.65 -1.30
C THR A 245 13.75 5.23 -0.71
N TYR A 246 13.22 4.24 -1.46
CA TYR A 246 13.07 2.87 -0.94
C TYR A 246 14.41 2.17 -0.74
N SER A 247 15.43 2.52 -1.54
CA SER A 247 16.75 1.90 -1.44
C SER A 247 17.52 2.33 -0.18
N VAL A 248 17.26 3.50 0.36
CA VAL A 248 18.04 4.08 1.48
C VAL A 248 17.33 4.04 2.83
N ALA A 249 16.00 3.91 2.82
CA ALA A 249 15.21 3.80 4.04
C ALA A 249 15.58 2.54 4.84
N PRO A 250 15.43 2.55 6.18
CA PRO A 250 15.49 1.31 6.95
C PRO A 250 14.49 0.28 6.40
N ALA A 251 14.90 -0.98 6.21
CA ALA A 251 14.08 -2.00 5.54
C ALA A 251 12.66 -2.16 6.13
N SER A 252 12.52 -2.08 7.45
CA SER A 252 11.21 -2.06 8.12
C SER A 252 10.34 -0.87 7.71
N ILE A 253 10.94 0.26 7.36
CA ILE A 253 10.24 1.46 6.89
C ILE A 253 9.90 1.34 5.40
N THR A 254 10.81 0.78 4.59
CA THR A 254 10.52 0.54 3.17
C THR A 254 9.28 -0.32 2.99
N VAL A 255 9.10 -1.35 3.81
CA VAL A 255 7.90 -2.21 3.77
C VAL A 255 6.62 -1.41 4.09
N LEU A 256 6.67 -0.50 5.06
CA LEU A 256 5.56 0.42 5.35
C LEU A 256 5.32 1.43 4.22
N LEU A 257 6.37 1.95 3.58
CA LEU A 257 6.25 2.87 2.44
C LEU A 257 5.54 2.21 1.25
N ILE A 258 5.78 0.91 1.00
CA ILE A 258 5.02 0.12 0.01
C ILE A 258 3.53 0.19 0.34
N THR A 259 3.16 -0.01 1.60
CA THR A 259 1.76 0.00 2.03
C THR A 259 1.13 1.39 1.91
N VAL A 260 1.88 2.47 2.16
CA VAL A 260 1.43 3.86 1.95
C VAL A 260 1.23 4.16 0.46
N SER A 261 2.12 3.68 -0.42
CA SER A 261 1.90 3.78 -1.87
C SER A 261 0.64 3.05 -2.31
N GLN A 262 0.35 1.88 -1.72
CA GLN A 262 -0.90 1.15 -1.98
C GLN A 262 -2.13 1.83 -1.41
N ALA A 263 -2.03 2.54 -0.27
CA ALA A 263 -3.10 3.40 0.22
C ALA A 263 -3.40 4.56 -0.75
N SER A 264 -2.38 5.03 -1.50
CA SER A 264 -2.59 5.99 -2.60
C SER A 264 -3.27 5.35 -3.81
N MET A 265 -2.99 4.08 -4.12
CA MET A 265 -3.74 3.29 -5.12
C MET A 265 -5.20 3.10 -4.70
N TYR A 266 -5.45 2.79 -3.42
CA TYR A 266 -6.80 2.75 -2.85
C TYR A 266 -7.53 4.09 -3.03
N ALA A 267 -6.87 5.22 -2.74
CA ALA A 267 -7.47 6.54 -2.93
C ALA A 267 -7.81 6.81 -4.42
N LEU A 268 -6.94 6.40 -5.35
CA LEU A 268 -7.21 6.46 -6.79
C LEU A 268 -8.45 5.63 -7.16
N MET A 269 -8.57 4.41 -6.62
CA MET A 269 -9.76 3.56 -6.80
C MET A 269 -11.02 4.26 -6.28
N ARG A 270 -10.97 4.83 -5.06
CA ARG A 270 -12.10 5.56 -4.46
C ARG A 270 -12.57 6.71 -5.35
N ILE A 271 -11.64 7.49 -5.85
CA ILE A 271 -11.95 8.62 -6.72
C ILE A 271 -12.57 8.16 -8.03
N CYS A 272 -11.94 7.22 -8.72
CA CYS A 272 -12.40 6.80 -10.03
C CYS A 272 -13.74 6.03 -9.99
N PHE A 273 -13.94 5.13 -9.02
CA PHE A 273 -15.11 4.26 -8.99
C PHE A 273 -16.26 4.83 -8.16
N ILE A 274 -15.95 5.47 -7.02
CA ILE A 274 -16.98 5.94 -6.10
C ILE A 274 -17.30 7.41 -6.31
N LEU A 275 -16.30 8.30 -6.33
CA LEU A 275 -16.56 9.74 -6.47
C LEU A 275 -17.09 10.08 -7.87
N TYR A 276 -16.45 9.56 -8.92
CA TYR A 276 -16.84 9.87 -10.31
C TYR A 276 -17.72 8.78 -10.95
N GLY A 277 -17.52 7.51 -10.66
CA GLY A 277 -18.38 6.40 -11.07
C GLY A 277 -18.62 6.28 -12.58
N VAL A 278 -19.84 5.89 -12.95
CA VAL A 278 -20.23 5.54 -14.33
C VAL A 278 -20.57 6.77 -15.19
N THR A 279 -20.78 7.92 -14.61
CA THR A 279 -21.42 9.07 -15.24
C THR A 279 -20.49 9.94 -16.10
N LEU A 280 -19.16 9.81 -15.91
CA LEU A 280 -18.16 10.33 -16.85
C LEU A 280 -17.80 9.26 -17.88
N ASP A 281 -17.23 9.68 -19.01
CA ASP A 281 -16.60 8.75 -19.96
C ASP A 281 -15.32 8.15 -19.33
N MET A 282 -15.54 7.22 -18.40
CA MET A 282 -14.47 6.55 -17.67
C MET A 282 -13.62 5.64 -18.56
N ALA A 283 -14.08 5.37 -19.80
CA ALA A 283 -13.27 4.64 -20.76
C ALA A 283 -11.98 5.40 -21.11
N VAL A 284 -12.04 6.70 -21.30
CA VAL A 284 -10.85 7.54 -21.54
C VAL A 284 -9.91 7.52 -20.34
N VAL A 285 -10.46 7.67 -19.14
CA VAL A 285 -9.69 7.60 -17.88
C VAL A 285 -9.04 6.23 -17.73
N GLY A 286 -9.76 5.16 -18.01
CA GLY A 286 -9.25 3.79 -17.98
C GLY A 286 -8.06 3.61 -18.92
N TRP A 287 -8.12 4.12 -20.16
CA TRP A 287 -7.01 4.06 -21.10
C TRP A 287 -5.79 4.88 -20.66
N ILE A 288 -5.98 6.03 -20.03
CA ILE A 288 -4.88 6.82 -19.44
C ILE A 288 -4.19 6.01 -18.34
N ILE A 289 -4.96 5.37 -17.46
CA ILE A 289 -4.42 4.54 -16.36
C ILE A 289 -3.71 3.29 -16.93
N ILE A 290 -4.25 2.64 -17.97
CA ILE A 290 -3.57 1.55 -18.69
C ILE A 290 -2.24 2.02 -19.27
N ALA A 291 -2.20 3.18 -19.91
CA ALA A 291 -0.97 3.72 -20.50
C ALA A 291 0.10 3.98 -19.42
N ILE A 292 -0.26 4.60 -18.29
CA ILE A 292 0.62 4.78 -17.14
C ILE A 292 1.11 3.41 -16.62
N GLY A 293 0.21 2.42 -16.54
CA GLY A 293 0.53 1.07 -16.11
C GLY A 293 1.54 0.37 -17.02
N ILE A 294 1.32 0.38 -18.33
CA ILE A 294 2.24 -0.21 -19.32
C ILE A 294 3.62 0.45 -19.27
N LEU A 295 3.66 1.79 -19.24
CA LEU A 295 4.91 2.52 -19.12
C LEU A 295 5.64 2.17 -17.81
N SER A 296 4.91 2.02 -16.70
CA SER A 296 5.47 1.64 -15.41
C SER A 296 6.05 0.22 -15.43
N MET A 297 5.34 -0.75 -16.03
CA MET A 297 5.85 -2.11 -16.20
C MET A 297 7.16 -2.12 -17.02
N PHE A 298 7.17 -1.47 -18.18
CA PHE A 298 8.31 -1.49 -19.09
C PHE A 298 9.53 -0.75 -18.52
N ILE A 299 9.34 0.48 -18.01
CA ILE A 299 10.43 1.28 -17.44
C ILE A 299 10.93 0.64 -16.14
N GLY A 300 10.02 0.20 -15.27
CA GLY A 300 10.38 -0.44 -14.01
C GLY A 300 11.30 -1.65 -14.24
N VAL A 301 10.89 -2.61 -15.09
CA VAL A 301 11.68 -3.82 -15.32
C VAL A 301 13.01 -3.52 -16.05
N THR A 302 13.01 -2.63 -17.05
CA THR A 302 14.24 -2.27 -17.78
C THR A 302 15.27 -1.57 -16.90
N MET A 303 14.81 -0.71 -16.00
CA MET A 303 15.70 -0.07 -15.02
C MET A 303 16.22 -1.05 -13.98
N ALA A 304 15.38 -2.01 -13.52
CA ALA A 304 15.79 -3.07 -12.60
C ALA A 304 16.91 -3.95 -13.17
N VAL A 305 16.87 -4.31 -14.48
CA VAL A 305 17.93 -5.10 -15.17
C VAL A 305 19.30 -4.45 -15.02
N ARG A 306 19.38 -3.13 -15.05
CA ARG A 306 20.64 -2.36 -15.02
C ARG A 306 21.20 -2.13 -13.62
N GLN A 307 20.42 -2.40 -12.57
CA GLN A 307 20.86 -2.13 -11.21
C GLN A 307 21.91 -3.15 -10.74
N THR A 308 22.90 -2.65 -10.01
CA THR A 308 23.85 -3.43 -9.22
C THR A 308 23.58 -3.34 -7.72
N ASP A 309 22.84 -2.32 -7.27
CA ASP A 309 22.34 -2.22 -5.90
C ASP A 309 21.06 -3.06 -5.76
N ILE A 310 21.08 -4.05 -4.84
CA ILE A 310 19.97 -4.99 -4.62
C ILE A 310 18.68 -4.27 -4.18
N THR A 311 18.79 -3.22 -3.35
CA THR A 311 17.62 -2.48 -2.87
C THR A 311 17.02 -1.59 -3.95
N ARG A 312 17.85 -0.98 -4.81
CA ARG A 312 17.39 -0.24 -5.99
C ARG A 312 16.73 -1.15 -7.03
N LEU A 313 17.30 -2.35 -7.22
CA LEU A 313 16.73 -3.36 -8.11
C LEU A 313 15.30 -3.70 -7.69
N ILE A 314 15.08 -3.99 -6.39
CA ILE A 314 13.77 -4.29 -5.82
C ILE A 314 12.85 -3.05 -5.94
N ALA A 315 13.35 -1.84 -5.69
CA ALA A 315 12.57 -0.61 -5.78
C ALA A 315 12.05 -0.33 -7.22
N TYR A 316 12.86 -0.58 -8.25
CA TYR A 316 12.38 -0.48 -9.64
C TYR A 316 11.40 -1.60 -9.98
N ASN A 317 11.53 -2.78 -9.36
CA ASN A 317 10.52 -3.82 -9.50
C ASN A 317 9.18 -3.41 -8.86
N CYS A 318 9.17 -2.66 -7.75
CA CYS A 318 7.92 -2.09 -7.21
C CYS A 318 7.22 -1.17 -8.22
N VAL A 319 7.95 -0.38 -9.01
CA VAL A 319 7.37 0.44 -10.09
C VAL A 319 6.74 -0.46 -11.16
N CYS A 320 7.43 -1.55 -11.51
CA CYS A 320 6.93 -2.54 -12.46
C CYS A 320 5.63 -3.20 -11.96
N GLU A 321 5.62 -3.67 -10.73
CA GLU A 321 4.45 -4.36 -10.14
C GLU A 321 3.27 -3.40 -9.93
N ALA A 322 3.50 -2.11 -9.62
CA ALA A 322 2.46 -1.08 -9.63
C ALA A 322 1.81 -0.94 -11.02
N GLY A 323 2.58 -1.15 -12.08
CA GLY A 323 2.07 -1.17 -13.45
C GLY A 323 1.03 -2.26 -13.70
N PHE A 324 1.24 -3.49 -13.16
CA PHE A 324 0.24 -4.56 -13.25
C PHE A 324 -1.08 -4.19 -12.57
N MET A 325 -1.00 -3.58 -11.38
CA MET A 325 -2.18 -3.10 -10.66
C MET A 325 -2.94 -2.05 -11.47
N LEU A 326 -2.22 -1.08 -12.04
CA LEU A 326 -2.82 -0.01 -12.85
C LEU A 326 -3.47 -0.55 -14.13
N VAL A 327 -2.88 -1.53 -14.80
CA VAL A 327 -3.47 -2.14 -16.00
C VAL A 327 -4.77 -2.85 -15.66
N GLY A 328 -4.81 -3.68 -14.61
CA GLY A 328 -6.04 -4.35 -14.18
C GLY A 328 -7.14 -3.37 -13.78
N LEU A 329 -6.78 -2.31 -13.03
CA LEU A 329 -7.71 -1.24 -12.65
C LEU A 329 -8.23 -0.48 -13.87
N GLY A 330 -7.35 -0.10 -14.78
CA GLY A 330 -7.70 0.65 -15.98
C GLY A 330 -8.63 -0.13 -16.91
N VAL A 331 -8.43 -1.45 -17.07
CA VAL A 331 -9.36 -2.32 -17.81
C VAL A 331 -10.73 -2.33 -17.13
N GLY A 332 -10.80 -2.46 -15.81
CA GLY A 332 -12.06 -2.36 -15.07
C GLY A 332 -12.80 -1.04 -15.30
N LEU A 333 -12.06 0.08 -15.31
CA LEU A 333 -12.62 1.43 -15.55
C LEU A 333 -13.13 1.60 -16.98
N THR A 334 -12.42 1.07 -18.00
CA THR A 334 -12.85 1.22 -19.40
C THR A 334 -14.20 0.57 -19.67
N VAL A 335 -14.58 -0.43 -18.89
CA VAL A 335 -15.84 -1.17 -19.08
C VAL A 335 -16.87 -0.91 -17.99
N LEU A 336 -16.63 0.04 -17.10
CA LEU A 336 -17.50 0.32 -15.96
C LEU A 336 -18.94 0.68 -16.40
N GLY A 337 -19.08 1.40 -17.51
CA GLY A 337 -20.37 1.74 -18.12
C GLY A 337 -21.01 0.63 -18.99
N ASN A 338 -20.36 -0.53 -19.13
CA ASN A 338 -20.87 -1.66 -19.90
C ASN A 338 -21.11 -2.88 -19.01
N PRO A 339 -22.37 -3.13 -18.54
CA PRO A 339 -22.65 -4.21 -17.59
C PRO A 339 -22.24 -5.59 -18.06
N THR A 340 -22.34 -5.88 -19.37
CA THR A 340 -21.97 -7.17 -19.94
C THR A 340 -20.44 -7.37 -19.89
N ALA A 341 -19.67 -6.43 -20.38
CA ALA A 341 -18.21 -6.48 -20.35
C ALA A 341 -17.68 -6.45 -18.91
N LEU A 342 -18.28 -5.62 -18.04
CA LEU A 342 -17.93 -5.56 -16.62
C LEU A 342 -18.11 -6.92 -15.95
N LYS A 343 -19.24 -7.62 -16.20
CA LYS A 343 -19.49 -8.96 -15.66
C LYS A 343 -18.58 -10.02 -16.26
N THR A 344 -18.23 -9.92 -17.54
CA THR A 344 -17.47 -10.96 -18.26
C THR A 344 -16.00 -10.95 -17.85
N TYR A 345 -15.36 -9.77 -17.83
CA TYR A 345 -13.93 -9.65 -17.53
C TYR A 345 -13.54 -8.42 -16.67
N GLY A 346 -14.37 -7.38 -16.62
CA GLY A 346 -14.04 -6.16 -15.89
C GLY A 346 -13.89 -6.38 -14.39
N THR A 347 -14.85 -7.08 -13.76
CA THR A 347 -14.76 -7.42 -12.33
C THR A 347 -13.57 -8.32 -12.02
N MET A 348 -13.20 -9.24 -12.92
CA MET A 348 -12.02 -10.09 -12.77
C MET A 348 -10.73 -9.26 -12.86
N ALA A 349 -10.67 -8.25 -13.75
CA ALA A 349 -9.53 -7.33 -13.85
C ALA A 349 -9.33 -6.51 -12.57
N ILE A 350 -10.43 -5.96 -12.01
CA ILE A 350 -10.40 -5.25 -10.72
C ILE A 350 -9.99 -6.19 -9.59
N SER A 351 -10.55 -7.41 -9.53
CA SER A 351 -10.20 -8.42 -8.53
C SER A 351 -8.72 -8.80 -8.61
N GLY A 352 -8.20 -8.99 -9.83
CA GLY A 352 -6.78 -9.25 -10.06
C GLY A 352 -5.90 -8.11 -9.56
N SER A 353 -6.28 -6.86 -9.82
CA SER A 353 -5.60 -5.66 -9.33
C SER A 353 -5.59 -5.59 -7.81
N ILE A 354 -6.74 -5.75 -7.16
CA ILE A 354 -6.87 -5.76 -5.69
C ILE A 354 -6.06 -6.91 -5.08
N PHE A 355 -6.18 -8.13 -5.62
CA PHE A 355 -5.39 -9.26 -5.11
C PHE A 355 -3.89 -9.04 -5.30
N HIS A 356 -3.50 -8.37 -6.37
CA HIS A 356 -2.09 -8.05 -6.61
C HIS A 356 -1.56 -7.03 -5.60
N MET A 357 -2.37 -6.12 -5.06
CA MET A 357 -1.96 -5.17 -4.02
C MET A 357 -1.45 -5.89 -2.76
N ILE A 358 -2.22 -6.82 -2.20
CA ILE A 358 -1.76 -7.56 -1.01
C ILE A 358 -0.57 -8.45 -1.32
N ASN A 359 -0.56 -9.11 -2.47
CA ASN A 359 0.54 -9.98 -2.89
C ASN A 359 1.83 -9.18 -3.08
N HIS A 360 1.75 -8.00 -3.69
CA HIS A 360 2.86 -7.06 -3.84
C HIS A 360 3.43 -6.61 -2.48
N ALA A 361 2.56 -6.25 -1.53
CA ALA A 361 3.02 -5.88 -0.18
C ALA A 361 3.79 -7.02 0.51
N LEU A 362 3.38 -8.27 0.27
CA LEU A 362 3.99 -9.44 0.87
C LEU A 362 5.33 -9.80 0.22
N PHE A 363 5.38 -9.98 -1.11
CA PHE A 363 6.62 -10.46 -1.75
C PHE A 363 7.68 -9.35 -1.86
N GLU A 364 7.31 -8.10 -2.21
CA GLU A 364 8.27 -6.99 -2.18
C GLU A 364 8.70 -6.66 -0.75
N GLY A 365 7.75 -6.69 0.19
CA GLY A 365 8.07 -6.54 1.60
C GLY A 365 9.09 -7.57 2.07
N LEU A 366 8.92 -8.85 1.71
CA LEU A 366 9.88 -9.91 2.02
C LEU A 366 11.24 -9.63 1.40
N LEU A 367 11.29 -9.25 0.11
CA LEU A 367 12.53 -8.94 -0.60
C LEU A 367 13.29 -7.77 0.04
N PHE A 368 12.61 -6.70 0.44
CA PHE A 368 13.25 -5.58 1.15
C PHE A 368 13.74 -5.97 2.55
N LEU A 369 12.99 -6.80 3.29
CA LEU A 369 13.48 -7.31 4.57
C LEU A 369 14.73 -8.17 4.39
N VAL A 370 14.78 -8.99 3.34
CA VAL A 370 15.97 -9.79 2.99
C VAL A 370 17.14 -8.90 2.60
N ALA A 371 16.94 -7.90 1.74
CA ALA A 371 17.99 -6.95 1.38
C ALA A 371 18.51 -6.17 2.60
N GLY A 372 17.60 -5.80 3.51
CA GLY A 372 17.96 -5.23 4.82
C GLY A 372 18.74 -6.17 5.73
N ALA A 373 18.42 -7.47 5.69
CA ALA A 373 19.14 -8.51 6.43
C ALA A 373 20.56 -8.69 5.91
N ILE A 374 20.75 -8.69 4.59
CA ILE A 374 22.06 -8.71 3.95
C ILE A 374 22.85 -7.48 4.37
N PHE A 375 22.29 -6.28 4.21
CA PHE A 375 22.96 -5.03 4.60
C PHE A 375 23.31 -4.98 6.09
N TYR A 376 22.45 -5.52 6.96
CA TYR A 376 22.70 -5.61 8.39
C TYR A 376 23.96 -6.45 8.72
N ARG A 377 24.26 -7.49 7.93
CA ARG A 377 25.38 -8.40 8.16
C ARG A 377 26.66 -8.00 7.45
N ILE A 378 26.59 -7.57 6.20
CA ILE A 378 27.77 -7.35 5.37
C ILE A 378 28.03 -5.87 5.06
N GLY A 379 27.09 -4.96 5.37
CA GLY A 379 27.27 -3.51 5.24
C GLY A 379 27.28 -2.98 3.81
N THR A 380 27.04 -3.81 2.79
CA THR A 380 26.96 -3.40 1.38
C THR A 380 25.63 -3.81 0.74
N ARG A 381 25.20 -3.08 -0.28
CA ARG A 381 24.06 -3.39 -1.15
C ARG A 381 24.48 -3.76 -2.56
N ASP A 382 25.77 -3.60 -2.90
CA ASP A 382 26.31 -3.82 -4.23
C ASP A 382 26.47 -5.32 -4.51
N LEU A 383 25.69 -5.85 -5.47
CA LEU A 383 25.71 -7.23 -5.91
C LEU A 383 27.11 -7.68 -6.41
N ASN A 384 27.92 -6.76 -6.95
CA ASN A 384 29.28 -7.08 -7.40
C ASN A 384 30.24 -7.36 -6.23
N GLN A 385 29.89 -6.95 -5.02
CA GLN A 385 30.67 -7.18 -3.81
C GLN A 385 30.15 -8.37 -3.00
N MET A 386 29.10 -9.05 -3.44
CA MET A 386 28.48 -10.20 -2.80
C MET A 386 28.95 -11.51 -3.47
N GLY A 387 28.76 -12.64 -2.80
CA GLY A 387 29.00 -13.98 -3.31
C GLY A 387 29.01 -15.01 -2.19
N GLY A 388 28.44 -16.18 -2.45
CA GLY A 388 28.46 -17.32 -1.54
C GLY A 388 27.66 -17.15 -0.23
N LEU A 389 26.85 -16.08 -0.08
CA LEU A 389 26.10 -15.83 1.14
C LEU A 389 25.08 -16.93 1.47
N GLY A 390 24.69 -17.75 0.50
CA GLY A 390 23.80 -18.89 0.72
C GLY A 390 24.39 -19.97 1.63
N HIS A 391 25.71 -20.03 1.79
CA HIS A 391 26.36 -20.97 2.71
C HIS A 391 26.27 -20.52 4.18
N THR A 392 26.28 -19.21 4.42
CA THR A 392 26.33 -18.60 5.76
C THR A 392 24.97 -18.05 6.21
N MET A 393 24.12 -17.59 5.27
CA MET A 393 22.80 -17.00 5.50
C MET A 393 21.70 -17.80 4.81
N LYS A 394 21.53 -19.07 5.19
CA LYS A 394 20.65 -20.04 4.50
C LYS A 394 19.17 -19.65 4.51
N PHE A 395 18.67 -19.16 5.64
CA PHE A 395 17.26 -18.71 5.73
C PHE A 395 17.03 -17.46 4.91
N THR A 396 17.97 -16.51 4.97
CA THR A 396 17.91 -15.28 4.17
C THR A 396 17.93 -15.61 2.67
N ALA A 397 18.76 -16.56 2.21
CA ALA A 397 18.78 -17.02 0.83
C ALA A 397 17.46 -17.67 0.39
N ALA A 398 16.89 -18.55 1.24
CA ALA A 398 15.60 -19.18 0.98
C ALA A 398 14.45 -18.16 0.87
N PHE A 399 14.42 -17.17 1.76
CA PHE A 399 13.41 -16.10 1.71
C PHE A 399 13.57 -15.20 0.49
N PHE A 400 14.81 -14.89 0.07
CA PHE A 400 15.03 -14.16 -1.18
C PHE A 400 14.49 -14.94 -2.37
N LEU A 401 14.82 -16.22 -2.48
CA LEU A 401 14.36 -17.07 -3.57
C LEU A 401 12.83 -17.14 -3.61
N LEU A 402 12.19 -17.32 -2.45
CA LEU A 402 10.73 -17.34 -2.35
C LEU A 402 10.10 -16.02 -2.82
N GLY A 403 10.57 -14.88 -2.32
CA GLY A 403 10.09 -13.57 -2.72
C GLY A 403 10.32 -13.29 -4.22
N ALA A 404 11.48 -13.67 -4.74
CA ALA A 404 11.85 -13.53 -6.15
C ALA A 404 10.93 -14.33 -7.10
N LEU A 405 10.67 -15.60 -6.75
CA LEU A 405 9.77 -16.47 -7.53
C LEU A 405 8.31 -15.98 -7.43
N ALA A 406 7.90 -15.52 -6.25
CA ALA A 406 6.57 -14.94 -6.05
C ALA A 406 6.38 -13.65 -6.86
N SER A 407 7.31 -12.71 -6.80
CA SER A 407 7.27 -11.47 -7.58
C SER A 407 7.29 -11.74 -9.10
N SER A 408 8.08 -12.72 -9.55
CA SER A 408 8.12 -13.11 -10.96
C SER A 408 6.82 -13.78 -11.46
N GLY A 409 5.90 -14.13 -10.56
CA GLY A 409 4.63 -14.76 -10.92
C GLY A 409 4.76 -16.24 -11.28
N LEU A 410 5.62 -16.98 -10.57
CA LEU A 410 5.76 -18.43 -10.77
C LEU A 410 4.85 -19.23 -9.82
N PRO A 411 4.21 -20.31 -10.30
CA PRO A 411 3.50 -21.24 -9.42
C PRO A 411 4.50 -21.93 -8.46
N PRO A 412 4.13 -22.29 -7.25
CA PRO A 412 2.81 -22.18 -6.61
C PRO A 412 2.64 -20.92 -5.74
N PHE A 413 3.33 -19.83 -6.03
CA PHE A 413 3.34 -18.63 -5.19
C PHE A 413 2.19 -17.66 -5.50
N ASN A 414 1.89 -16.78 -4.53
CA ASN A 414 0.78 -15.85 -4.56
C ASN A 414 0.82 -14.85 -5.74
N GLY A 415 2.02 -14.46 -6.18
CA GLY A 415 2.18 -13.55 -7.33
C GLY A 415 1.62 -14.15 -8.63
N PHE A 416 1.78 -15.46 -8.85
CA PHE A 416 1.13 -16.16 -9.96
C PHE A 416 -0.39 -16.05 -9.89
N ALA A 417 -0.97 -16.29 -8.70
CA ALA A 417 -2.42 -16.29 -8.51
C ALA A 417 -3.07 -14.94 -8.85
N SER A 418 -2.44 -13.82 -8.51
CA SER A 418 -2.96 -12.50 -8.88
C SER A 418 -2.67 -12.13 -10.34
N LYS A 419 -1.47 -12.45 -10.85
CA LYS A 419 -1.10 -12.16 -12.24
C LYS A 419 -1.96 -12.93 -13.24
N ILE A 420 -2.33 -14.19 -12.94
CA ILE A 420 -3.20 -14.96 -13.84
C ILE A 420 -4.59 -14.31 -13.99
N LEU A 421 -5.18 -13.79 -12.90
CA LEU A 421 -6.45 -13.07 -12.97
C LEU A 421 -6.35 -11.81 -13.83
N ILE A 422 -5.22 -11.08 -13.73
CA ILE A 422 -4.96 -9.91 -14.58
C ILE A 422 -4.79 -10.36 -16.03
N TYR A 423 -3.98 -11.39 -16.30
CA TYR A 423 -3.73 -11.88 -17.67
C TYR A 423 -5.00 -12.35 -18.37
N GLU A 424 -5.82 -13.16 -17.71
CA GLU A 424 -7.06 -13.68 -18.26
C GLU A 424 -8.06 -12.57 -18.58
N SER A 425 -8.25 -11.63 -17.67
CA SER A 425 -9.17 -10.51 -17.86
C SER A 425 -8.69 -9.51 -18.90
N VAL A 426 -7.40 -9.15 -18.86
CA VAL A 426 -6.78 -8.23 -19.81
C VAL A 426 -6.70 -8.84 -21.21
N TYR A 427 -6.51 -10.17 -21.33
CA TYR A 427 -6.53 -10.87 -22.62
C TYR A 427 -7.87 -10.75 -23.32
N GLN A 428 -8.97 -10.89 -22.58
CA GLN A 428 -10.32 -10.71 -23.13
C GLN A 428 -10.59 -9.27 -23.57
N PHE A 429 -9.96 -8.30 -22.94
CA PHE A 429 -10.04 -6.89 -23.32
C PHE A 429 -9.12 -6.56 -24.52
N ASN A 430 -7.85 -6.90 -24.41
CA ASN A 430 -6.86 -6.69 -25.47
C ASN A 430 -5.66 -7.65 -25.30
N PRO A 431 -5.48 -8.65 -26.19
CA PRO A 431 -4.39 -9.64 -26.09
C PRO A 431 -2.97 -9.04 -26.07
N VAL A 432 -2.77 -7.89 -26.74
CA VAL A 432 -1.44 -7.24 -26.82
C VAL A 432 -0.97 -6.80 -25.43
N LEU A 433 -1.88 -6.28 -24.60
CA LEU A 433 -1.56 -5.84 -23.23
C LEU A 433 -1.11 -7.04 -22.37
N THR A 434 -1.75 -8.18 -22.52
CA THR A 434 -1.38 -9.43 -21.82
C THR A 434 -0.01 -9.93 -22.26
N ILE A 435 0.31 -9.91 -23.56
CA ILE A 435 1.62 -10.30 -24.07
C ILE A 435 2.70 -9.43 -23.47
N ILE A 436 2.50 -8.11 -23.40
CA ILE A 436 3.43 -7.19 -22.73
C ILE A 436 3.63 -7.59 -21.27
N GLY A 437 2.56 -7.86 -20.53
CA GLY A 437 2.63 -8.27 -19.12
C GLY A 437 3.43 -9.57 -18.92
N ILE A 438 3.21 -10.57 -19.77
CA ILE A 438 3.94 -11.86 -19.72
C ILE A 438 5.43 -11.63 -20.01
N LEU A 439 5.78 -10.86 -21.04
CA LEU A 439 7.17 -10.53 -21.37
C LEU A 439 7.87 -9.82 -20.22
N VAL A 440 7.20 -8.86 -19.58
CA VAL A 440 7.71 -8.15 -18.40
C VAL A 440 7.97 -9.13 -17.25
N SER A 441 7.07 -10.08 -16.99
CA SER A 441 7.27 -11.08 -15.92
C SER A 441 8.46 -12.02 -16.21
N ILE A 442 8.70 -12.38 -17.46
CA ILE A 442 9.88 -13.16 -17.86
C ILE A 442 11.17 -12.37 -17.57
N ILE A 443 11.18 -11.08 -17.89
CA ILE A 443 12.34 -10.22 -17.63
C ILE A 443 12.53 -10.06 -16.11
N THR A 444 11.44 -9.89 -15.34
CA THR A 444 11.47 -9.82 -13.85
C THR A 444 12.13 -11.07 -13.28
N LEU A 445 11.78 -12.26 -13.76
CA LEU A 445 12.42 -13.51 -13.36
C LEU A 445 13.93 -13.48 -13.62
N ALA A 446 14.35 -13.06 -14.83
CA ALA A 446 15.77 -12.98 -15.18
C ALA A 446 16.53 -12.00 -14.26
N VAL A 447 15.92 -10.87 -13.89
CA VAL A 447 16.48 -9.88 -12.94
C VAL A 447 16.73 -10.51 -11.58
N PHE A 448 15.75 -11.21 -11.03
CA PHE A 448 15.88 -11.84 -9.70
C PHE A 448 16.81 -13.06 -9.72
N VAL A 449 16.82 -13.83 -10.80
CA VAL A 449 17.79 -14.92 -10.99
C VAL A 449 19.21 -14.37 -10.99
N LYS A 450 19.49 -13.30 -11.74
CA LYS A 450 20.78 -12.59 -11.72
C LYS A 450 21.14 -12.17 -10.27
N ALA A 451 20.23 -11.52 -9.54
CA ALA A 451 20.49 -11.05 -8.20
C ALA A 451 20.76 -12.21 -7.22
N PHE A 452 19.99 -13.31 -7.32
CA PHE A 452 20.18 -14.50 -6.51
C PHE A 452 21.54 -15.15 -6.75
N PHE A 453 21.90 -15.35 -8.00
CA PHE A 453 23.20 -15.93 -8.35
C PHE A 453 24.36 -15.05 -7.87
N SER A 454 24.28 -13.74 -8.06
CA SER A 454 25.32 -12.80 -7.62
C SER A 454 25.51 -12.81 -6.10
N ALA A 455 24.43 -12.84 -5.32
CA ALA A 455 24.51 -12.69 -3.87
C ALA A 455 24.75 -14.02 -3.12
N PHE A 456 24.08 -15.10 -3.55
CA PHE A 456 23.94 -16.29 -2.72
C PHE A 456 24.71 -17.50 -3.22
N THR A 457 25.12 -17.56 -4.50
CA THR A 457 25.82 -18.70 -5.07
C THR A 457 27.32 -18.46 -5.19
N GLY A 458 28.07 -19.50 -5.58
CA GLY A 458 29.52 -19.46 -5.70
C GLY A 458 30.25 -19.73 -4.38
N ALA A 459 31.57 -19.57 -4.41
CA ALA A 459 32.39 -19.71 -3.20
C ALA A 459 32.16 -18.55 -2.23
N VAL A 460 32.22 -18.84 -0.94
CA VAL A 460 32.19 -17.79 0.08
C VAL A 460 33.40 -16.88 -0.08
N LEU A 461 33.18 -15.59 -0.21
CA LEU A 461 34.29 -14.64 -0.24
C LEU A 461 35.00 -14.62 1.13
N PRO A 462 36.35 -14.58 1.19
CA PRO A 462 37.08 -14.63 2.44
C PRO A 462 36.62 -13.62 3.51
N LYS A 463 36.21 -12.43 3.08
CA LYS A 463 35.66 -11.38 3.96
C LYS A 463 34.31 -11.74 4.59
N TYR A 464 33.62 -12.80 4.14
CA TYR A 464 32.29 -13.21 4.61
C TYR A 464 32.26 -14.62 5.23
N GLU A 465 33.40 -15.26 5.45
CA GLU A 465 33.48 -16.62 6.06
C GLU A 465 32.86 -16.65 7.46
N ASP A 466 33.06 -15.59 8.26
CA ASP A 466 32.56 -15.48 9.64
C ASP A 466 31.14 -14.89 9.73
N VAL A 467 30.50 -14.57 8.60
CA VAL A 467 29.14 -14.01 8.59
C VAL A 467 28.14 -15.07 9.05
N LYS A 468 27.33 -14.71 10.03
CA LYS A 468 26.27 -15.56 10.59
C LYS A 468 24.89 -15.06 10.16
N GLU A 469 23.89 -15.95 10.23
CA GLU A 469 22.48 -15.60 9.98
C GLU A 469 22.02 -14.44 10.89
N VAL A 470 21.01 -13.70 10.43
CA VAL A 470 20.45 -12.54 11.16
C VAL A 470 19.73 -12.96 12.45
N PRO A 471 19.46 -12.02 13.38
CA PRO A 471 18.77 -12.30 14.64
C PRO A 471 17.38 -12.93 14.41
N LYS A 472 16.96 -13.76 15.38
CA LYS A 472 15.70 -14.53 15.33
C LYS A 472 14.45 -13.65 15.07
N THR A 473 14.40 -12.42 15.57
CA THR A 473 13.26 -11.51 15.33
C THR A 473 13.16 -11.08 13.87
N MET A 474 14.29 -10.89 13.18
CA MET A 474 14.31 -10.58 11.76
C MET A 474 13.88 -11.81 10.94
N ILE A 475 14.36 -13.02 11.31
CA ILE A 475 13.92 -14.29 10.70
C ILE A 475 12.41 -14.47 10.90
N ALA A 476 11.90 -14.28 12.12
CA ALA A 476 10.46 -14.42 12.41
C ALA A 476 9.60 -13.48 11.55
N ALA A 477 10.03 -12.22 11.39
CA ALA A 477 9.32 -11.26 10.53
C ALA A 477 9.28 -11.72 9.06
N MET A 478 10.41 -12.17 8.51
CA MET A 478 10.48 -12.71 7.14
C MET A 478 9.67 -14.01 7.01
N THR A 479 9.67 -14.87 8.04
CA THR A 479 8.87 -16.11 8.05
C THR A 479 7.38 -15.83 7.98
N ILE A 480 6.87 -14.81 8.66
CA ILE A 480 5.44 -14.43 8.60
C ILE A 480 5.05 -14.14 7.15
N PHE A 481 5.79 -13.28 6.44
CA PHE A 481 5.52 -13.01 5.03
C PHE A 481 5.65 -14.26 4.16
N ALA A 482 6.71 -15.04 4.34
CA ALA A 482 6.93 -16.27 3.58
C ALA A 482 5.76 -17.27 3.72
N VAL A 483 5.27 -17.47 4.93
CA VAL A 483 4.13 -18.35 5.21
C VAL A 483 2.86 -17.84 4.53
N ILE A 484 2.57 -16.54 4.63
CA ILE A 484 1.40 -15.95 3.99
C ILE A 484 1.49 -16.06 2.46
N ILE A 485 2.66 -15.81 1.86
CA ILE A 485 2.90 -15.96 0.42
C ILE A 485 2.58 -17.39 -0.04
N ILE A 486 3.04 -18.39 0.70
CA ILE A 486 2.79 -19.81 0.38
C ILE A 486 1.30 -20.14 0.53
N ILE A 487 0.65 -19.70 1.62
CA ILE A 487 -0.79 -19.96 1.85
C ILE A 487 -1.63 -19.33 0.74
N PHE A 488 -1.35 -18.09 0.37
CA PHE A 488 -2.09 -17.36 -0.66
C PHE A 488 -1.85 -17.95 -2.06
N GLY A 489 -0.68 -18.54 -2.28
CA GLY A 489 -0.37 -19.21 -3.54
C GLY A 489 -1.01 -20.60 -3.66
N LEU A 490 -1.07 -21.37 -2.55
CA LEU A 490 -1.66 -22.71 -2.55
C LEU A 490 -3.20 -22.69 -2.49
N PHE A 491 -3.78 -21.69 -1.83
CA PHE A 491 -5.22 -21.55 -1.63
C PHE A 491 -5.77 -20.20 -2.11
N PRO A 492 -5.49 -19.79 -3.38
CA PRO A 492 -5.89 -18.47 -3.88
C PRO A 492 -7.41 -18.28 -3.89
N GLY A 493 -8.17 -19.36 -4.17
CA GLY A 493 -9.63 -19.32 -4.21
C GLY A 493 -10.24 -18.83 -2.89
N LEU A 494 -9.72 -19.31 -1.75
CA LEU A 494 -10.21 -18.84 -0.43
C LEU A 494 -10.00 -17.36 -0.24
N ILE A 495 -8.82 -16.84 -0.63
CA ILE A 495 -8.50 -15.42 -0.47
C ILE A 495 -9.34 -14.57 -1.42
N VAL A 496 -9.50 -15.02 -2.65
CA VAL A 496 -10.34 -14.33 -3.65
C VAL A 496 -11.78 -14.28 -3.17
N ASP A 497 -12.35 -15.38 -2.71
CA ASP A 497 -13.77 -15.44 -2.33
C ASP A 497 -14.08 -14.67 -1.05
N TRP A 498 -13.21 -14.73 -0.03
CA TRP A 498 -13.49 -14.15 1.28
C TRP A 498 -12.96 -12.73 1.48
N VAL A 499 -11.96 -12.32 0.70
CA VAL A 499 -11.27 -11.03 0.92
C VAL A 499 -11.34 -10.14 -0.33
N VAL A 500 -10.99 -10.67 -1.51
CA VAL A 500 -10.86 -9.88 -2.73
C VAL A 500 -12.22 -9.58 -3.35
N ARG A 501 -13.11 -10.58 -3.46
CA ARG A 501 -14.44 -10.41 -4.06
C ARG A 501 -15.33 -9.42 -3.29
N PRO A 502 -15.40 -9.46 -1.95
CA PRO A 502 -16.10 -8.41 -1.20
C PRO A 502 -15.54 -7.01 -1.46
N ALA A 503 -14.22 -6.87 -1.55
CA ALA A 503 -13.57 -5.59 -1.87
C ALA A 503 -13.91 -5.14 -3.31
N THR A 504 -13.88 -6.05 -4.29
CA THR A 504 -14.25 -5.73 -5.68
C THR A 504 -15.70 -5.30 -5.78
N ASN A 505 -16.61 -6.03 -5.14
CA ASN A 505 -18.04 -5.72 -5.16
C ASN A 505 -18.32 -4.34 -4.54
N ALA A 506 -17.70 -4.05 -3.38
CA ALA A 506 -17.82 -2.75 -2.73
C ALA A 506 -17.31 -1.59 -3.60
N LEU A 507 -16.24 -1.82 -4.39
CA LEU A 507 -15.69 -0.80 -5.28
C LEU A 507 -16.59 -0.51 -6.48
N VAL A 508 -17.28 -1.52 -7.01
CA VAL A 508 -18.16 -1.39 -8.18
C VAL A 508 -19.55 -0.89 -7.80
N ASP A 509 -19.97 -1.09 -6.56
CA ASP A 509 -21.29 -0.68 -6.05
C ASP A 509 -21.25 0.73 -5.47
N GLN A 510 -21.17 1.72 -6.36
CA GLN A 510 -21.24 3.14 -6.01
C GLN A 510 -22.53 3.50 -5.27
N ALA A 511 -23.66 2.89 -5.67
CA ALA A 511 -24.96 3.22 -5.12
C ALA A 511 -25.05 2.85 -3.63
N SER A 512 -24.57 1.67 -3.23
CA SER A 512 -24.56 1.27 -1.82
C SER A 512 -23.67 2.20 -0.97
N TYR A 513 -22.53 2.66 -1.50
CA TYR A 513 -21.66 3.61 -0.81
C TYR A 513 -22.37 4.96 -0.60
N ILE A 514 -22.99 5.52 -1.64
CA ILE A 514 -23.77 6.76 -1.53
C ILE A 514 -24.92 6.60 -0.53
N ASN A 515 -25.68 5.51 -0.63
CA ASN A 515 -26.84 5.27 0.22
C ASN A 515 -26.49 5.06 1.70
N ALA A 516 -25.30 4.56 2.02
CA ALA A 516 -24.83 4.42 3.39
C ALA A 516 -24.80 5.79 4.14
N ILE A 517 -24.57 6.88 3.39
CA ILE A 517 -24.59 8.25 3.93
C ILE A 517 -25.92 8.94 3.69
N MET A 518 -26.42 8.89 2.44
CA MET A 518 -27.63 9.62 2.01
C MET A 518 -28.91 8.94 2.48
N GLY A 519 -28.95 7.59 2.53
CA GLY A 519 -30.11 6.83 3.03
C GLY A 519 -30.36 6.98 4.53
N ALA A 520 -29.37 7.49 5.27
CA ALA A 520 -29.52 7.87 6.69
C ALA A 520 -29.99 9.32 6.89
N MET A 521 -30.25 10.06 5.80
CA MET A 521 -30.92 11.36 5.88
C MET A 521 -32.44 11.13 5.91
N PRO A 522 -33.16 11.73 6.87
CA PRO A 522 -34.61 11.67 6.96
C PRO A 522 -35.31 12.35 5.77
#